data_c3b05faace1f321b071f4e55efc3213e
#
_entry.id   c3b05faace1f321b071f4e55efc3213e
#
_cell.length_a   1.000
_cell.length_b   1.000
_cell.length_c   1.000
_cell.angle_alpha   90.00
_cell.angle_beta   90.00
_cell.angle_gamma   90.00
#
_symmetry.space_group_name_H-M   'P 1'
#
loop_
_entity.id
_entity.type
_entity.pdbx_description
1 polymer ?
#
loop_
_entity_poly.entity_id
_entity_poly.type
_entity_poly.pdbx_seq_one_letter_code
_entity_poly.pdbx_strand_id
1 'polypeptide(L)'
;MTLALAKKQIIKSAVLVVSTNAPLITILMKRVSNIFEGIINYNNILYADEKARKGKLHSYGVKHHDRNRERNLHKLQDALTNLTYKTSEYSLFTIHEPKERLIYRLPYFPDRIAHHTLMNYLEPIWEKIFIAHTYACRKNKGIHKAAQDIKKVLRKDVVNTQYCLKLDIKKFYPSIDHEILKSIVRRKIKDTKVLKLLDEIIDSAPGVPIGNYLSQYFANLYLAYFDHWIKECKKIKYYFRYADDIVIFSKNKESLHTLIKDIIEYLNINLKLTVKSNYQVFPLDSRGLDFVGYKFYHTHTLLRKSIKHRICKCLSRLYNKTYSNSYARRKVCSYFGWLKFCNSINFCKKLVLRVCKKYNLTTPEIFAPKKDIISNVLDKKLKFIGYKIYNKYFKLYVITNKRISVTSKSRLLLSLMRDIISTYIIIIFHKRYNAYEILL
;
A
#
# COMPACT_ATOMS: atom_id res chain seq x y z
N MET A 1 -19.84 8.70 -55.62
CA MET A 1 -19.21 9.81 -54.87
C MET A 1 -19.82 10.03 -53.48
N THR A 2 -20.61 9.10 -52.94
CA THR A 2 -21.41 9.29 -51.72
C THR A 2 -20.93 8.45 -50.49
N LEU A 3 -20.20 7.35 -50.68
CA LEU A 3 -19.75 6.51 -49.54
C LEU A 3 -18.44 7.01 -48.89
N ALA A 4 -17.59 7.69 -49.67
CA ALA A 4 -16.32 8.24 -49.15
C ALA A 4 -16.55 9.53 -48.35
N LEU A 5 -17.56 10.32 -48.70
CA LEU A 5 -17.95 11.51 -47.94
C LEU A 5 -18.62 11.15 -46.61
N ALA A 6 -19.44 10.09 -46.57
CA ALA A 6 -20.07 9.59 -45.35
C ALA A 6 -19.02 9.01 -44.34
N LYS A 7 -18.05 8.26 -44.85
CA LYS A 7 -16.91 7.78 -43.98
C LYS A 7 -16.05 8.93 -43.46
N LYS A 8 -15.80 9.97 -44.24
CA LYS A 8 -15.07 11.15 -43.80
C LYS A 8 -15.83 11.99 -42.77
N GLN A 9 -17.16 12.03 -42.88
CA GLN A 9 -18.04 12.73 -41.91
C GLN A 9 -18.16 11.94 -40.61
N ILE A 10 -18.27 10.61 -40.66
CA ILE A 10 -18.27 9.74 -39.46
C ILE A 10 -16.93 9.78 -38.76
N ILE A 11 -15.81 9.83 -39.48
CA ILE A 11 -14.48 10.00 -38.88
C ILE A 11 -14.31 11.41 -38.30
N LYS A 12 -14.86 12.46 -38.94
CA LYS A 12 -14.86 13.83 -38.36
C LYS A 12 -15.75 13.95 -37.13
N SER A 13 -16.93 13.32 -37.11
CA SER A 13 -17.78 13.31 -35.89
C SER A 13 -17.21 12.45 -34.76
N ALA A 14 -16.54 11.32 -35.06
CA ALA A 14 -15.82 10.53 -34.04
C ALA A 14 -14.56 11.25 -33.49
N VAL A 15 -13.96 12.14 -34.30
CA VAL A 15 -12.82 12.97 -33.86
C VAL A 15 -13.31 14.25 -33.14
N LEU A 16 -14.53 14.71 -33.40
CA LEU A 16 -15.07 15.92 -32.76
C LEU A 16 -15.68 15.68 -31.38
N VAL A 17 -15.98 14.44 -31.00
CA VAL A 17 -16.43 14.09 -29.64
C VAL A 17 -15.26 13.93 -28.64
N VAL A 18 -14.01 13.94 -29.13
CA VAL A 18 -12.81 13.90 -28.29
C VAL A 18 -12.26 15.30 -27.94
N SER A 19 -12.87 16.37 -28.40
CA SER A 19 -12.40 17.75 -28.15
C SER A 19 -13.26 18.52 -27.14
N THR A 20 -13.52 17.94 -25.98
CA THR A 20 -13.84 18.73 -24.79
C THR A 20 -12.60 18.81 -23.90
N ASN A 21 -11.89 19.92 -23.99
CA ASN A 21 -10.96 20.59 -23.05
C ASN A 21 -10.46 19.82 -21.81
N ALA A 22 -10.20 18.52 -21.88
CA ALA A 22 -9.26 17.88 -20.97
C ALA A 22 -7.89 17.99 -21.67
N PRO A 23 -6.92 18.77 -21.15
CA PRO A 23 -5.58 18.65 -21.65
C PRO A 23 -5.20 17.18 -21.45
N LEU A 24 -5.04 16.45 -22.56
CA LEU A 24 -4.31 15.22 -22.58
C LEU A 24 -2.94 15.60 -21.98
N ILE A 25 -2.77 15.38 -20.69
CA ILE A 25 -1.45 15.35 -20.09
C ILE A 25 -0.78 14.14 -20.72
N THR A 26 -0.30 14.34 -21.93
CA THR A 26 0.67 13.49 -22.56
C THR A 26 1.97 13.78 -21.83
N ILE A 27 2.05 13.34 -20.56
CA ILE A 27 3.36 13.09 -19.96
C ILE A 27 3.96 12.11 -20.94
N LEU A 28 4.94 12.56 -21.72
CA LEU A 28 5.80 11.73 -22.58
C LEU A 28 6.59 10.78 -21.68
N MET A 29 5.87 9.89 -21.01
CA MET A 29 6.47 8.89 -20.15
C MET A 29 7.05 7.85 -21.08
N LYS A 30 8.39 7.78 -21.13
CA LYS A 30 9.11 6.73 -21.84
C LYS A 30 8.46 5.37 -21.54
N ARG A 31 7.95 4.73 -22.60
CA ARG A 31 7.34 3.39 -22.50
C ARG A 31 8.44 2.36 -22.29
N VAL A 32 8.16 1.37 -21.48
CA VAL A 32 9.11 0.31 -21.14
C VAL A 32 8.93 -0.86 -22.09
N SER A 33 10.05 -1.33 -22.67
CA SER A 33 10.17 -2.51 -23.53
C SER A 33 11.27 -3.42 -23.01
N ASN A 34 11.41 -4.60 -23.61
CA ASN A 34 12.50 -5.55 -23.36
C ASN A 34 12.59 -6.01 -21.89
N ILE A 35 11.45 -6.21 -21.23
CA ILE A 35 11.38 -6.73 -19.87
C ILE A 35 10.93 -8.20 -19.82
N PHE A 36 10.48 -8.75 -20.94
CA PHE A 36 9.95 -10.10 -21.01
C PHE A 36 10.98 -11.14 -20.60
N GLU A 37 12.19 -11.09 -21.16
CA GLU A 37 13.26 -12.05 -20.87
C GLU A 37 13.64 -12.07 -19.37
N GLY A 38 13.64 -10.90 -18.75
CA GLY A 38 13.83 -10.80 -17.30
C GLY A 38 12.67 -11.40 -16.50
N ILE A 39 11.43 -11.22 -16.95
CA ILE A 39 10.24 -11.78 -16.31
C ILE A 39 10.28 -13.31 -16.33
N ILE A 40 10.55 -13.94 -17.49
CA ILE A 40 10.56 -15.40 -17.65
C ILE A 40 11.83 -16.08 -17.12
N ASN A 41 12.82 -15.30 -16.66
CA ASN A 41 14.05 -15.85 -16.08
C ASN A 41 13.72 -16.74 -14.86
N TYR A 42 14.31 -17.94 -14.81
CA TYR A 42 14.06 -18.91 -13.74
C TYR A 42 14.30 -18.34 -12.34
N ASN A 43 15.38 -17.56 -12.17
CA ASN A 43 15.67 -16.91 -10.89
C ASN A 43 14.57 -15.93 -10.45
N ASN A 44 13.92 -15.24 -11.42
CA ASN A 44 12.79 -14.39 -11.12
C ASN A 44 11.54 -15.19 -10.70
N ILE A 45 11.30 -16.33 -11.36
CA ILE A 45 10.19 -17.24 -11.02
C ILE A 45 10.41 -17.86 -9.63
N LEU A 46 11.61 -18.29 -9.32
CA LEU A 46 12.01 -18.80 -8.02
C LEU A 46 11.79 -17.74 -6.91
N TYR A 47 12.25 -16.50 -7.16
CA TYR A 47 12.03 -15.37 -6.24
C TYR A 47 10.55 -15.00 -6.11
N ALA A 48 9.76 -15.14 -7.17
CA ALA A 48 8.32 -14.95 -7.14
C ALA A 48 7.62 -15.98 -6.25
N ASP A 49 8.04 -17.25 -6.33
CA ASP A 49 7.54 -18.30 -5.45
C ASP A 49 7.88 -18.01 -3.97
N GLU A 50 9.10 -17.58 -3.68
CA GLU A 50 9.51 -17.19 -2.31
C GLU A 50 8.65 -16.03 -1.76
N LYS A 51 8.35 -15.04 -2.59
CA LYS A 51 7.43 -13.95 -2.23
C LYS A 51 6.00 -14.45 -2.03
N ALA A 52 5.50 -15.28 -2.94
CA ALA A 52 4.14 -15.78 -2.96
C ALA A 52 3.80 -16.64 -1.73
N ARG A 53 4.76 -17.43 -1.24
CA ARG A 53 4.59 -18.33 -0.07
C ARG A 53 4.68 -17.62 1.27
N LYS A 54 5.17 -16.38 1.31
CA LYS A 54 5.37 -15.63 2.55
C LYS A 54 4.07 -15.51 3.35
N GLY A 55 4.09 -16.00 4.60
CA GLY A 55 2.92 -16.04 5.48
C GLY A 55 1.87 -17.11 5.11
N LYS A 56 2.20 -18.04 4.19
CA LYS A 56 1.28 -19.10 3.70
C LYS A 56 1.90 -20.51 3.73
N LEU A 57 3.04 -20.70 4.36
CA LEU A 57 3.78 -21.97 4.38
C LEU A 57 2.93 -23.18 4.82
N HIS A 58 1.95 -22.97 5.67
CA HIS A 58 1.04 -24.04 6.15
C HIS A 58 -0.22 -24.23 5.29
N SER A 59 -0.39 -23.43 4.22
CA SER A 59 -1.56 -23.58 3.35
C SER A 59 -1.44 -24.82 2.46
N TYR A 60 -2.60 -25.45 2.17
CA TYR A 60 -2.67 -26.64 1.30
C TYR A 60 -1.96 -26.39 -0.04
N GLY A 61 -2.25 -25.28 -0.71
CA GLY A 61 -1.67 -24.98 -2.03
C GLY A 61 -0.15 -24.89 -2.03
N VAL A 62 0.48 -24.34 -0.97
CA VAL A 62 1.94 -24.31 -0.84
C VAL A 62 2.48 -25.72 -0.61
N LYS A 63 1.90 -26.47 0.35
CA LYS A 63 2.33 -27.85 0.63
C LYS A 63 2.19 -28.78 -0.60
N HIS A 64 1.13 -28.60 -1.39
CA HIS A 64 0.93 -29.36 -2.62
C HIS A 64 1.98 -29.00 -3.68
N HIS A 65 2.25 -27.71 -3.88
CA HIS A 65 3.29 -27.24 -4.78
C HIS A 65 4.68 -27.75 -4.37
N ASP A 66 5.00 -27.76 -3.08
CA ASP A 66 6.31 -28.16 -2.55
C ASP A 66 6.68 -29.64 -2.84
N ARG A 67 5.70 -30.51 -3.09
CA ARG A 67 5.94 -31.92 -3.45
C ARG A 67 6.71 -32.07 -4.78
N ASN A 68 6.49 -31.13 -5.71
CA ASN A 68 7.10 -31.12 -7.04
C ASN A 68 7.57 -29.69 -7.41
N ARG A 69 8.17 -28.97 -6.46
CA ARG A 69 8.43 -27.54 -6.57
C ARG A 69 9.22 -27.19 -7.83
N GLU A 70 10.35 -27.82 -8.01
CA GLU A 70 11.27 -27.55 -9.13
C GLU A 70 10.59 -27.83 -10.49
N ARG A 71 10.01 -29.01 -10.64
CA ARG A 71 9.24 -29.38 -11.86
C ARG A 71 8.12 -28.38 -12.16
N ASN A 72 7.40 -27.93 -11.13
CA ASN A 72 6.33 -26.94 -11.28
C ASN A 72 6.89 -25.58 -11.74
N LEU A 73 8.03 -25.13 -11.20
CA LEU A 73 8.62 -23.86 -11.59
C LEU A 73 9.12 -23.89 -13.05
N HIS A 74 9.73 -24.98 -13.50
CA HIS A 74 10.10 -25.17 -14.91
C HIS A 74 8.86 -25.21 -15.82
N LYS A 75 7.82 -25.96 -15.44
CA LYS A 75 6.54 -25.97 -16.19
C LYS A 75 5.94 -24.58 -16.33
N LEU A 76 5.99 -23.76 -15.27
CA LEU A 76 5.54 -22.38 -15.35
C LEU A 76 6.43 -21.53 -16.24
N GLN A 77 7.75 -21.71 -16.17
CA GLN A 77 8.70 -21.02 -17.05
C GLN A 77 8.39 -21.31 -18.53
N ASP A 78 8.22 -22.58 -18.88
CA ASP A 78 7.88 -22.99 -20.25
C ASP A 78 6.56 -22.39 -20.72
N ALA A 79 5.53 -22.40 -19.87
CA ALA A 79 4.23 -21.83 -20.20
C ALA A 79 4.30 -20.31 -20.41
N LEU A 80 5.08 -19.58 -19.60
CA LEU A 80 5.29 -18.14 -19.77
C LEU A 80 6.13 -17.83 -21.02
N THR A 81 7.20 -18.58 -21.26
CA THR A 81 8.11 -18.41 -22.41
C THR A 81 7.37 -18.60 -23.74
N ASN A 82 6.58 -19.65 -23.82
CA ASN A 82 5.82 -20.02 -25.02
C ASN A 82 4.50 -19.24 -25.15
N LEU A 83 4.18 -18.36 -24.17
CA LEU A 83 2.91 -17.61 -24.11
C LEU A 83 1.67 -18.52 -24.10
N THR A 84 1.81 -19.73 -23.57
CA THR A 84 0.72 -20.73 -23.42
C THR A 84 0.09 -20.70 -22.03
N TYR A 85 0.57 -19.83 -21.15
CA TYR A 85 -0.02 -19.63 -19.83
C TYR A 85 -1.48 -19.20 -19.97
N LYS A 86 -2.36 -19.92 -19.24
CA LYS A 86 -3.77 -19.62 -19.09
C LYS A 86 -4.08 -19.51 -17.60
N THR A 87 -4.89 -18.52 -17.25
CA THR A 87 -5.39 -18.37 -15.89
C THR A 87 -6.28 -19.56 -15.52
N SER A 88 -6.02 -20.20 -14.41
CA SER A 88 -6.82 -21.32 -13.92
C SER A 88 -8.26 -20.90 -13.60
N GLU A 89 -9.16 -21.91 -13.53
CA GLU A 89 -10.54 -21.67 -13.10
C GLU A 89 -10.60 -21.08 -11.69
N TYR A 90 -11.51 -20.13 -11.50
CA TYR A 90 -11.74 -19.48 -10.23
C TYR A 90 -12.61 -20.31 -9.31
N SER A 91 -12.16 -20.51 -8.10
CA SER A 91 -12.99 -20.97 -6.99
C SER A 91 -13.69 -19.77 -6.35
N LEU A 92 -15.02 -19.73 -6.45
CA LEU A 92 -15.83 -18.62 -5.97
C LEU A 92 -16.37 -18.87 -4.57
N PHE A 93 -16.27 -17.88 -3.70
CA PHE A 93 -16.94 -17.92 -2.40
C PHE A 93 -17.29 -16.51 -1.91
N THR A 94 -18.33 -16.41 -1.11
CA THR A 94 -18.80 -15.13 -0.57
C THR A 94 -18.33 -14.93 0.87
N ILE A 95 -17.83 -13.73 1.17
CA ILE A 95 -17.59 -13.27 2.53
C ILE A 95 -18.63 -12.22 2.90
N HIS A 96 -19.18 -12.28 4.13
CA HIS A 96 -20.26 -11.39 4.56
C HIS A 96 -19.81 -10.25 5.47
N GLU A 97 -18.60 -10.28 6.02
CA GLU A 97 -18.07 -9.23 6.91
C GLU A 97 -16.92 -8.44 6.28
N PRO A 98 -16.93 -7.10 6.39
CA PRO A 98 -17.97 -6.19 6.92
C PRO A 98 -19.11 -5.89 5.92
N LYS A 99 -18.98 -6.34 4.68
CA LYS A 99 -19.94 -6.27 3.58
C LYS A 99 -19.83 -7.55 2.76
N GLU A 100 -20.92 -7.95 2.17
CA GLU A 100 -20.95 -9.06 1.23
C GLU A 100 -20.03 -8.78 0.03
N ARG A 101 -19.15 -9.73 -0.27
CA ARG A 101 -18.23 -9.69 -1.38
C ARG A 101 -18.00 -11.06 -1.96
N LEU A 102 -18.15 -11.18 -3.27
CA LEU A 102 -17.74 -12.37 -4.01
C LEU A 102 -16.22 -12.35 -4.18
N ILE A 103 -15.56 -13.39 -3.73
CA ILE A 103 -14.11 -13.55 -3.80
C ILE A 103 -13.78 -14.58 -4.88
N TYR A 104 -12.87 -14.22 -5.74
CA TYR A 104 -12.32 -15.03 -6.83
C TYR A 104 -10.97 -15.58 -6.39
N ARG A 105 -10.92 -16.87 -6.07
CA ARG A 105 -9.70 -17.51 -5.60
C ARG A 105 -9.06 -18.32 -6.70
N LEU A 106 -7.78 -18.02 -6.99
CA LEU A 106 -6.91 -18.84 -7.82
C LEU A 106 -6.07 -19.80 -6.99
N PRO A 107 -5.63 -20.93 -7.56
CA PRO A 107 -4.69 -21.83 -6.94
C PRO A 107 -3.35 -21.13 -6.65
N TYR A 108 -2.56 -21.75 -5.77
CA TYR A 108 -1.22 -21.22 -5.48
C TYR A 108 -0.31 -21.36 -6.71
N PHE A 109 -0.26 -22.54 -7.28
CA PHE A 109 0.41 -22.87 -8.54
C PHE A 109 -0.66 -23.14 -9.61
N PRO A 110 -0.51 -22.61 -10.81
CA PRO A 110 0.55 -21.71 -11.29
C PRO A 110 0.32 -20.23 -11.00
N ASP A 111 -0.93 -19.80 -10.78
CA ASP A 111 -1.39 -18.42 -10.95
C ASP A 111 -0.76 -17.44 -9.97
N ARG A 112 -0.72 -17.81 -8.68
CA ARG A 112 -0.17 -16.89 -7.70
C ARG A 112 1.32 -16.62 -7.94
N ILE A 113 2.06 -17.64 -8.38
CA ILE A 113 3.48 -17.48 -8.73
C ILE A 113 3.61 -16.64 -9.99
N ALA A 114 2.82 -16.91 -11.05
CA ALA A 114 2.80 -16.14 -12.30
C ALA A 114 2.53 -14.64 -12.03
N HIS A 115 1.55 -14.34 -11.18
CA HIS A 115 1.26 -12.95 -10.78
C HIS A 115 2.45 -12.28 -10.08
N HIS A 116 3.14 -12.98 -9.17
CA HIS A 116 4.33 -12.44 -8.52
C HIS A 116 5.50 -12.29 -9.48
N THR A 117 5.65 -13.21 -10.44
CA THR A 117 6.68 -13.16 -11.49
C THR A 117 6.57 -11.88 -12.32
N LEU A 118 5.37 -11.56 -12.81
CA LEU A 118 5.09 -10.31 -13.51
C LEU A 118 5.30 -9.08 -12.61
N MET A 119 4.80 -9.12 -11.38
CA MET A 119 4.84 -7.98 -10.47
C MET A 119 6.24 -7.64 -9.98
N ASN A 120 7.19 -8.56 -9.97
CA ASN A 120 8.58 -8.23 -9.65
C ASN A 120 9.16 -7.15 -10.57
N TYR A 121 8.74 -7.13 -11.83
CA TYR A 121 9.16 -6.14 -12.83
C TYR A 121 8.17 -4.97 -12.96
N LEU A 122 6.87 -5.22 -12.85
CA LEU A 122 5.85 -4.21 -13.10
C LEU A 122 5.62 -3.29 -11.89
N GLU A 123 5.75 -3.79 -10.66
CA GLU A 123 5.55 -2.98 -9.44
C GLU A 123 6.41 -1.71 -9.44
N PRO A 124 7.75 -1.74 -9.64
CA PRO A 124 8.56 -0.54 -9.64
C PRO A 124 8.25 0.42 -10.80
N ILE A 125 7.70 -0.08 -11.92
CA ILE A 125 7.27 0.75 -13.05
C ILE A 125 5.96 1.46 -12.70
N TRP A 126 4.97 0.75 -12.18
CA TRP A 126 3.65 1.28 -11.86
C TRP A 126 3.66 2.19 -10.63
N GLU A 127 4.51 1.90 -9.63
CA GLU A 127 4.68 2.76 -8.46
C GLU A 127 5.09 4.20 -8.80
N LYS A 128 5.80 4.41 -9.92
CA LYS A 128 6.19 5.73 -10.42
C LYS A 128 5.01 6.52 -11.03
N ILE A 129 3.92 5.83 -11.39
CA ILE A 129 2.71 6.45 -11.95
C ILE A 129 1.82 7.00 -10.84
N PHE A 130 1.80 6.32 -9.70
CA PHE A 130 0.88 6.67 -8.61
C PHE A 130 1.30 7.94 -7.88
N ILE A 131 0.34 8.83 -7.64
CA ILE A 131 0.57 10.03 -6.83
C ILE A 131 0.90 9.67 -5.38
N ALA A 132 1.46 10.63 -4.64
CA ALA A 132 1.89 10.43 -3.25
C ALA A 132 0.75 10.04 -2.29
N HIS A 133 -0.47 10.51 -2.54
CA HIS A 133 -1.63 10.35 -1.66
C HIS A 133 -2.61 9.23 -2.08
N THR A 134 -2.14 8.25 -2.84
CA THR A 134 -2.81 6.96 -3.09
C THR A 134 -2.23 5.91 -2.14
N TYR A 135 -3.08 5.20 -1.37
CA TYR A 135 -2.60 4.42 -0.22
C TYR A 135 -2.89 2.93 -0.26
N ALA A 136 -3.89 2.48 -1.00
CA ALA A 136 -4.28 1.07 -1.02
C ALA A 136 -3.21 0.21 -1.69
N CYS A 137 -2.87 -0.92 -1.05
CA CYS A 137 -2.05 -1.99 -1.64
C CYS A 137 -0.68 -1.55 -2.19
N ARG A 138 -0.09 -0.52 -1.62
CA ARG A 138 1.24 0.01 -1.97
C ARG A 138 2.23 -0.18 -0.83
N LYS A 139 3.49 -0.46 -1.17
CA LYS A 139 4.57 -0.61 -0.19
C LYS A 139 4.78 0.69 0.61
N ASN A 140 4.93 0.58 1.92
CA ASN A 140 5.07 1.70 2.86
C ASN A 140 3.89 2.70 2.89
N LYS A 141 2.74 2.32 2.33
CA LYS A 141 1.47 3.06 2.36
C LYS A 141 0.46 2.35 3.28
N GLY A 142 -0.78 2.31 2.96
CA GLY A 142 -1.85 1.64 3.72
C GLY A 142 -2.61 2.58 4.65
N ILE A 143 -3.54 2.02 5.42
CA ILE A 143 -4.50 2.77 6.27
C ILE A 143 -3.83 3.69 7.29
N HIS A 144 -2.74 3.23 7.91
CA HIS A 144 -2.06 4.00 8.95
C HIS A 144 -1.29 5.18 8.38
N LYS A 145 -0.66 5.02 7.20
CA LYS A 145 0.01 6.13 6.51
C LYS A 145 -1.00 7.16 6.04
N ALA A 146 -2.13 6.73 5.47
CA ALA A 146 -3.24 7.62 5.12
C ALA A 146 -3.72 8.41 6.34
N ALA A 147 -3.93 7.74 7.49
CA ALA A 147 -4.34 8.39 8.72
C ALA A 147 -3.33 9.42 9.22
N GLN A 148 -2.04 9.12 9.15
CA GLN A 148 -0.97 10.06 9.54
C GLN A 148 -0.93 11.30 8.65
N ASP A 149 -1.03 11.11 7.32
CA ASP A 149 -0.95 12.20 6.36
C ASP A 149 -2.17 13.13 6.45
N ILE A 150 -3.38 12.56 6.57
CA ILE A 150 -4.61 13.35 6.81
C ILE A 150 -4.50 14.13 8.12
N LYS A 151 -4.14 13.47 9.23
CA LYS A 151 -3.96 14.13 10.54
C LYS A 151 -2.94 15.27 10.46
N LYS A 152 -1.84 15.09 9.72
CA LYS A 152 -0.83 16.13 9.53
C LYS A 152 -1.39 17.32 8.77
N VAL A 153 -2.15 17.08 7.69
CA VAL A 153 -2.76 18.13 6.86
C VAL A 153 -3.80 18.91 7.66
N LEU A 154 -4.72 18.22 8.33
CA LEU A 154 -5.78 18.86 9.12
C LEU A 154 -5.25 19.75 10.24
N ARG A 155 -4.14 19.36 10.87
CA ARG A 155 -3.50 20.17 11.91
C ARG A 155 -2.70 21.34 11.38
N LYS A 156 -2.13 21.20 10.17
CA LYS A 156 -1.27 22.22 9.58
C LYS A 156 -2.05 23.33 8.88
N ASP A 157 -3.18 22.99 8.28
CA ASP A 157 -3.91 23.91 7.39
C ASP A 157 -5.42 23.81 7.61
N VAL A 158 -5.85 24.35 8.79
CA VAL A 158 -7.25 24.35 9.20
C VAL A 158 -8.12 25.13 8.20
N VAL A 159 -7.61 26.27 7.71
CA VAL A 159 -8.35 27.17 6.81
C VAL A 159 -8.73 26.48 5.51
N ASN A 160 -7.79 25.77 4.88
CA ASN A 160 -8.04 25.12 3.58
C ASN A 160 -8.64 23.70 3.72
N THR A 161 -8.99 23.28 4.94
CA THR A 161 -9.58 21.95 5.22
C THR A 161 -10.90 22.02 5.99
N GLN A 162 -11.56 23.17 5.97
CA GLN A 162 -12.85 23.41 6.67
C GLN A 162 -13.96 22.48 6.18
N TYR A 163 -14.02 22.24 4.85
CA TYR A 163 -15.02 21.38 4.24
C TYR A 163 -14.38 20.14 3.62
N CYS A 164 -15.11 19.04 3.69
CA CYS A 164 -14.72 17.75 3.19
C CYS A 164 -15.74 17.23 2.17
N LEU A 165 -15.27 16.85 0.99
CA LEU A 165 -15.99 16.00 0.05
C LEU A 165 -15.50 14.56 0.25
N LYS A 166 -16.43 13.67 0.56
CA LYS A 166 -16.20 12.22 0.60
C LYS A 166 -17.07 11.54 -0.45
N LEU A 167 -16.46 10.70 -1.28
CA LEU A 167 -17.16 9.92 -2.29
C LEU A 167 -16.59 8.51 -2.40
N ASP A 168 -17.38 7.60 -2.96
CA ASP A 168 -17.08 6.18 -3.16
C ASP A 168 -17.62 5.77 -4.54
N ILE A 169 -16.94 4.89 -5.26
CA ILE A 169 -17.32 4.40 -6.57
C ILE A 169 -18.22 3.16 -6.40
N LYS A 170 -19.31 3.13 -7.19
CA LYS A 170 -20.26 2.01 -7.15
C LYS A 170 -19.65 0.76 -7.77
N LYS A 171 -19.64 -0.36 -7.01
CA LYS A 171 -19.12 -1.67 -7.47
C LYS A 171 -17.78 -1.58 -8.21
N PHE A 172 -16.81 -0.82 -7.70
CA PHE A 172 -15.59 -0.43 -8.40
C PHE A 172 -14.90 -1.59 -9.13
N TYR A 173 -14.51 -2.65 -8.43
CA TYR A 173 -13.79 -3.78 -9.03
C TYR A 173 -14.56 -4.47 -10.17
N PRO A 174 -15.86 -4.83 -10.01
CA PRO A 174 -16.64 -5.40 -11.10
C PRO A 174 -16.93 -4.44 -12.26
N SER A 175 -16.85 -3.11 -12.03
CA SER A 175 -17.17 -2.09 -13.05
C SER A 175 -15.96 -1.66 -13.87
N ILE A 176 -14.77 -2.23 -13.63
CA ILE A 176 -13.58 -1.91 -14.42
C ILE A 176 -13.75 -2.49 -15.83
N ASP A 177 -13.70 -1.61 -16.83
CA ASP A 177 -13.76 -1.96 -18.25
C ASP A 177 -12.37 -2.45 -18.72
N HIS A 178 -12.33 -3.63 -19.35
CA HIS A 178 -11.08 -4.27 -19.77
C HIS A 178 -10.34 -3.48 -20.84
N GLU A 179 -11.06 -2.93 -21.84
CA GLU A 179 -10.41 -2.20 -22.93
C GLU A 179 -9.78 -0.89 -22.44
N ILE A 180 -10.46 -0.21 -21.52
CA ILE A 180 -9.89 0.98 -20.87
C ILE A 180 -8.67 0.57 -20.04
N LEU A 181 -8.75 -0.51 -19.24
CA LEU A 181 -7.62 -0.98 -18.42
C LEU A 181 -6.42 -1.37 -19.29
N LYS A 182 -6.64 -2.13 -20.36
CA LYS A 182 -5.60 -2.49 -21.34
C LYS A 182 -4.98 -1.25 -21.97
N SER A 183 -5.80 -0.25 -22.35
CA SER A 183 -5.30 1.02 -22.89
C SER A 183 -4.38 1.74 -21.89
N ILE A 184 -4.76 1.78 -20.61
CA ILE A 184 -3.98 2.39 -19.53
C ILE A 184 -2.65 1.66 -19.32
N VAL A 185 -2.65 0.33 -19.31
CA VAL A 185 -1.44 -0.49 -19.20
C VAL A 185 -0.48 -0.21 -20.36
N ARG A 186 -1.01 -0.13 -21.60
CA ARG A 186 -0.25 0.13 -22.84
C ARG A 186 0.35 1.53 -22.89
N ARG A 187 -0.16 2.50 -22.11
CA ARG A 187 0.49 3.83 -21.99
C ARG A 187 1.91 3.73 -21.42
N LYS A 188 2.22 2.70 -20.63
CA LYS A 188 3.52 2.56 -19.98
C LYS A 188 4.31 1.36 -20.45
N ILE A 189 3.67 0.27 -20.80
CA ILE A 189 4.31 -0.97 -21.27
C ILE A 189 4.19 -1.05 -22.80
N LYS A 190 5.32 -1.33 -23.46
CA LYS A 190 5.40 -1.52 -24.92
C LYS A 190 5.70 -2.97 -25.31
N ASP A 191 6.22 -3.77 -24.38
CA ASP A 191 6.62 -5.15 -24.59
C ASP A 191 5.39 -6.02 -24.93
N THR A 192 5.30 -6.46 -26.18
CA THR A 192 4.12 -7.16 -26.71
C THR A 192 3.90 -8.52 -26.05
N LYS A 193 4.97 -9.25 -25.69
CA LYS A 193 4.87 -10.54 -25.01
C LYS A 193 4.32 -10.37 -23.61
N VAL A 194 4.78 -9.35 -22.88
CA VAL A 194 4.27 -9.00 -21.54
C VAL A 194 2.81 -8.54 -21.62
N LEU A 195 2.45 -7.76 -22.65
CA LEU A 195 1.06 -7.32 -22.85
C LEU A 195 0.13 -8.49 -23.09
N LYS A 196 0.54 -9.51 -23.86
CA LYS A 196 -0.26 -10.74 -24.06
C LYS A 196 -0.55 -11.47 -22.75
N LEU A 197 0.45 -11.60 -21.86
CA LEU A 197 0.27 -12.21 -20.54
C LEU A 197 -0.65 -11.38 -19.64
N LEU A 198 -0.54 -10.06 -19.70
CA LEU A 198 -1.42 -9.17 -18.92
C LEU A 198 -2.86 -9.18 -19.44
N ASP A 199 -3.05 -9.22 -20.76
CA ASP A 199 -4.38 -9.31 -21.38
C ASP A 199 -5.07 -10.62 -20.98
N GLU A 200 -4.36 -11.75 -21.00
CA GLU A 200 -4.88 -13.04 -20.53
C GLU A 200 -5.38 -12.97 -19.08
N ILE A 201 -4.63 -12.31 -18.21
CA ILE A 201 -5.03 -12.17 -16.79
C ILE A 201 -6.18 -11.17 -16.63
N ILE A 202 -6.20 -10.09 -17.42
CA ILE A 202 -7.28 -9.10 -17.37
C ILE A 202 -8.59 -9.72 -17.84
N ASP A 203 -8.55 -10.50 -18.93
CA ASP A 203 -9.75 -11.10 -19.54
C ASP A 203 -10.24 -12.36 -18.81
N SER A 204 -9.52 -12.84 -17.79
CA SER A 204 -9.82 -14.09 -17.09
C SER A 204 -11.11 -14.07 -16.28
N ALA A 205 -11.68 -12.91 -15.95
CA ALA A 205 -12.93 -12.76 -15.22
C ALA A 205 -13.58 -11.40 -15.49
N PRO A 206 -14.90 -11.23 -15.33
CA PRO A 206 -15.58 -9.95 -15.50
C PRO A 206 -15.04 -8.86 -14.55
N GLY A 207 -14.75 -7.68 -15.07
CA GLY A 207 -14.13 -6.61 -14.31
C GLY A 207 -12.73 -7.00 -13.82
N VAL A 208 -12.40 -6.65 -12.58
CA VAL A 208 -11.15 -7.07 -11.93
C VAL A 208 -11.49 -7.90 -10.68
N PRO A 209 -11.15 -9.20 -10.66
CA PRO A 209 -11.59 -10.12 -9.62
C PRO A 209 -10.95 -9.81 -8.26
N ILE A 210 -11.79 -9.73 -7.20
CA ILE A 210 -11.32 -9.55 -5.83
C ILE A 210 -10.71 -10.85 -5.33
N GLY A 211 -9.42 -10.84 -5.00
CA GLY A 211 -8.68 -12.00 -4.49
C GLY A 211 -7.35 -12.24 -5.17
N ASN A 212 -7.15 -11.73 -6.37
CA ASN A 212 -5.90 -11.84 -7.10
C ASN A 212 -4.91 -10.75 -6.70
N TYR A 213 -3.64 -11.06 -6.78
CA TYR A 213 -2.56 -10.12 -6.41
C TYR A 213 -2.47 -8.93 -7.39
N LEU A 214 -2.54 -9.18 -8.69
CA LEU A 214 -2.54 -8.15 -9.74
C LEU A 214 -3.76 -7.22 -9.67
N SER A 215 -4.92 -7.74 -9.28
CA SER A 215 -6.17 -6.97 -9.24
C SER A 215 -6.07 -5.66 -8.46
N GLN A 216 -5.29 -5.66 -7.40
CA GLN A 216 -5.10 -4.47 -6.57
C GLN A 216 -4.29 -3.38 -7.30
N TYR A 217 -3.31 -3.77 -8.10
CA TYR A 217 -2.53 -2.86 -8.91
C TYR A 217 -3.31 -2.38 -10.12
N PHE A 218 -4.08 -3.25 -10.78
CA PHE A 218 -4.98 -2.86 -11.87
C PHE A 218 -6.01 -1.84 -11.41
N ALA A 219 -6.62 -2.05 -10.26
CA ALA A 219 -7.57 -1.09 -9.68
C ALA A 219 -6.91 0.27 -9.38
N ASN A 220 -5.67 0.29 -8.88
CA ASN A 220 -4.94 1.54 -8.67
C ASN A 220 -4.54 2.21 -9.98
N LEU A 221 -4.12 1.45 -11.00
CA LEU A 221 -3.77 1.96 -12.33
C LEU A 221 -4.98 2.58 -13.02
N TYR A 222 -6.14 1.94 -12.92
CA TYR A 222 -7.37 2.40 -13.54
C TYR A 222 -7.75 3.83 -13.15
N LEU A 223 -7.48 4.20 -11.89
CA LEU A 223 -7.72 5.55 -11.36
C LEU A 223 -6.48 6.46 -11.37
N ALA A 224 -5.30 5.98 -11.81
CA ALA A 224 -4.08 6.75 -11.68
C ALA A 224 -4.11 8.06 -12.47
N TYR A 225 -4.61 8.04 -13.71
CA TYR A 225 -4.72 9.26 -14.53
C TYR A 225 -5.83 10.19 -14.06
N PHE A 226 -6.89 9.67 -13.44
CA PHE A 226 -7.86 10.48 -12.71
C PHE A 226 -7.22 11.19 -11.52
N ASP A 227 -6.35 10.49 -10.75
CA ASP A 227 -5.61 11.11 -9.66
C ASP A 227 -4.74 12.29 -10.15
N HIS A 228 -4.05 12.12 -11.28
CA HIS A 228 -3.26 13.19 -11.92
C HIS A 228 -4.15 14.35 -12.38
N TRP A 229 -5.29 14.05 -13.02
CA TRP A 229 -6.23 15.08 -13.45
C TRP A 229 -6.74 15.93 -12.26
N ILE A 230 -7.08 15.31 -11.14
CA ILE A 230 -7.47 16.02 -9.91
C ILE A 230 -6.31 16.92 -9.40
N LYS A 231 -5.07 16.42 -9.45
CA LYS A 231 -3.91 17.14 -8.91
C LYS A 231 -3.39 18.24 -9.83
N GLU A 232 -3.33 17.97 -11.12
CA GLU A 232 -2.62 18.80 -12.09
C GLU A 232 -3.55 19.71 -12.86
N CYS A 233 -4.74 19.22 -13.30
CA CYS A 233 -5.71 20.03 -14.02
C CYS A 233 -6.64 20.79 -13.08
N LYS A 234 -7.26 20.11 -12.12
CA LYS A 234 -8.14 20.75 -11.12
C LYS A 234 -7.35 21.43 -9.99
N LYS A 235 -6.03 21.24 -9.91
CA LYS A 235 -5.10 21.87 -8.94
C LYS A 235 -5.53 21.68 -7.49
N ILE A 236 -6.16 20.54 -7.17
CA ILE A 236 -6.65 20.25 -5.82
C ILE A 236 -5.49 19.98 -4.88
N LYS A 237 -5.31 20.84 -3.87
CA LYS A 237 -4.22 20.75 -2.88
C LYS A 237 -4.34 19.49 -2.02
N TYR A 238 -5.50 19.21 -1.46
CA TYR A 238 -5.73 18.13 -0.49
C TYR A 238 -6.67 17.08 -1.04
N TYR A 239 -6.08 16.05 -1.66
CA TYR A 239 -6.73 14.88 -2.24
C TYR A 239 -6.12 13.61 -1.68
N PHE A 240 -6.94 12.66 -1.22
CA PHE A 240 -6.51 11.38 -0.63
C PHE A 240 -7.39 10.26 -1.19
N ARG A 241 -6.77 9.17 -1.61
CA ARG A 241 -7.49 8.00 -2.13
C ARG A 241 -7.04 6.71 -1.49
N TYR A 242 -8.00 5.90 -1.06
CA TYR A 242 -7.78 4.52 -0.62
C TYR A 242 -8.68 3.58 -1.44
N ALA A 243 -8.12 2.94 -2.48
CA ALA A 243 -8.86 2.20 -3.51
C ALA A 243 -9.93 3.09 -4.16
N ASP A 244 -11.21 2.80 -3.93
CA ASP A 244 -12.39 3.52 -4.41
C ASP A 244 -12.90 4.62 -3.46
N ASP A 245 -12.39 4.69 -2.24
CA ASP A 245 -12.79 5.69 -1.22
C ASP A 245 -11.92 6.96 -1.39
N ILE A 246 -12.54 8.07 -1.76
CA ILE A 246 -11.88 9.33 -2.11
C ILE A 246 -12.30 10.43 -1.15
N VAL A 247 -11.31 11.24 -0.73
CA VAL A 247 -11.50 12.37 0.18
C VAL A 247 -10.78 13.59 -0.36
N ILE A 248 -11.50 14.71 -0.40
CA ILE A 248 -10.99 16.02 -0.85
C ILE A 248 -11.34 17.07 0.20
N PHE A 249 -10.39 17.98 0.51
CA PHE A 249 -10.66 19.12 1.38
C PHE A 249 -10.56 20.43 0.63
N SER A 250 -11.39 21.39 1.05
CA SER A 250 -11.41 22.77 0.55
C SER A 250 -11.83 23.74 1.65
N LYS A 251 -11.50 25.03 1.45
CA LYS A 251 -12.00 26.14 2.27
C LYS A 251 -13.45 26.47 1.96
N ASN A 252 -13.93 26.17 0.74
CA ASN A 252 -15.27 26.55 0.26
C ASN A 252 -16.11 25.29 -0.03
N LYS A 253 -17.34 25.32 0.43
CA LYS A 253 -18.33 24.25 0.20
C LYS A 253 -18.77 24.20 -1.26
N GLU A 254 -19.02 25.36 -1.86
CA GLU A 254 -19.49 25.54 -3.23
C GLU A 254 -18.49 25.00 -4.25
N SER A 255 -17.20 25.23 -4.03
CA SER A 255 -16.12 24.67 -4.87
C SER A 255 -16.13 23.13 -4.90
N LEU A 256 -16.50 22.50 -3.78
CA LEU A 256 -16.63 21.04 -3.71
C LEU A 256 -17.88 20.54 -4.43
N HIS A 257 -18.99 21.32 -4.42
CA HIS A 257 -20.20 20.97 -5.18
C HIS A 257 -20.00 21.11 -6.70
N THR A 258 -19.19 22.06 -7.15
CA THR A 258 -18.80 22.17 -8.55
C THR A 258 -17.86 21.02 -8.93
N LEU A 259 -16.85 20.78 -8.12
CA LEU A 259 -15.86 19.73 -8.37
C LEU A 259 -16.49 18.32 -8.44
N ILE A 260 -17.51 18.00 -7.63
CA ILE A 260 -18.15 16.66 -7.70
C ILE A 260 -18.87 16.43 -9.03
N LYS A 261 -19.44 17.47 -9.65
CA LYS A 261 -20.06 17.37 -10.97
C LYS A 261 -18.99 17.00 -12.02
N ASP A 262 -17.86 17.71 -12.00
CA ASP A 262 -16.72 17.43 -12.89
C ASP A 262 -16.15 16.02 -12.68
N ILE A 263 -16.08 15.55 -11.41
CA ILE A 263 -15.62 14.20 -11.07
C ILE A 263 -16.57 13.14 -11.63
N ILE A 264 -17.88 13.33 -11.47
CA ILE A 264 -18.90 12.40 -11.99
C ILE A 264 -18.79 12.30 -13.51
N GLU A 265 -18.70 13.43 -14.19
CA GLU A 265 -18.54 13.50 -15.63
C GLU A 265 -17.26 12.80 -16.11
N TYR A 266 -16.10 13.13 -15.49
CA TYR A 266 -14.83 12.52 -15.84
C TYR A 266 -14.85 10.98 -15.67
N LEU A 267 -15.33 10.50 -14.52
CA LEU A 267 -15.37 9.07 -14.22
C LEU A 267 -16.33 8.32 -15.17
N ASN A 268 -17.46 8.93 -15.52
CA ASN A 268 -18.42 8.32 -16.42
C ASN A 268 -17.89 8.26 -17.87
N ILE A 269 -17.41 9.38 -18.41
CA ILE A 269 -16.97 9.47 -19.80
C ILE A 269 -15.65 8.71 -20.04
N ASN A 270 -14.64 8.92 -19.18
CA ASN A 270 -13.30 8.40 -19.44
C ASN A 270 -13.06 6.99 -18.88
N LEU A 271 -13.80 6.59 -17.84
CA LEU A 271 -13.56 5.34 -17.11
C LEU A 271 -14.81 4.45 -17.00
N LYS A 272 -15.96 4.87 -17.54
CA LYS A 272 -17.24 4.14 -17.44
C LYS A 272 -17.59 3.76 -15.98
N LEU A 273 -17.20 4.61 -15.02
CA LEU A 273 -17.42 4.40 -13.60
C LEU A 273 -18.54 5.31 -13.08
N THR A 274 -19.33 4.79 -12.15
CA THR A 274 -20.42 5.52 -11.51
C THR A 274 -20.07 5.85 -10.06
N VAL A 275 -20.18 7.11 -9.66
CA VAL A 275 -20.09 7.54 -8.26
C VAL A 275 -21.35 7.11 -7.52
N LYS A 276 -21.24 6.67 -6.27
CA LYS A 276 -22.41 6.39 -5.43
C LYS A 276 -23.17 7.68 -5.14
N SER A 277 -24.49 7.62 -5.17
CA SER A 277 -25.38 8.77 -4.90
C SER A 277 -25.23 9.33 -3.48
N ASN A 278 -24.71 8.56 -2.53
CA ASN A 278 -24.53 8.95 -1.14
C ASN A 278 -23.20 9.66 -0.85
N TYR A 279 -22.58 10.30 -1.84
CA TYR A 279 -21.44 11.18 -1.60
C TYR A 279 -21.84 12.34 -0.68
N GLN A 280 -20.86 12.91 0.02
CA GLN A 280 -21.14 13.89 1.08
C GLN A 280 -20.17 15.06 1.01
N VAL A 281 -20.74 16.28 1.09
CA VAL A 281 -20.00 17.52 1.34
C VAL A 281 -20.44 18.08 2.68
N PHE A 282 -19.50 18.23 3.61
CA PHE A 282 -19.82 18.63 4.97
C PHE A 282 -18.70 19.42 5.64
N PRO A 283 -19.01 20.28 6.62
CA PRO A 283 -18.00 20.92 7.49
C PRO A 283 -17.29 19.84 8.33
N LEU A 284 -15.95 19.89 8.36
CA LEU A 284 -15.17 18.82 8.97
C LEU A 284 -15.45 18.66 10.48
N ASP A 285 -15.44 19.76 11.25
CA ASP A 285 -15.54 19.67 12.71
C ASP A 285 -16.95 19.40 13.23
N SER A 286 -18.00 19.68 12.45
CA SER A 286 -19.37 19.37 12.85
C SER A 286 -19.65 17.87 12.83
N ARG A 287 -19.09 17.15 11.87
CA ARG A 287 -19.40 15.75 11.64
C ARG A 287 -18.21 14.81 11.85
N GLY A 288 -16.99 15.28 11.54
CA GLY A 288 -15.78 14.47 11.46
C GLY A 288 -15.74 13.56 10.25
N LEU A 289 -14.60 13.46 9.61
CA LEU A 289 -14.37 12.57 8.47
C LEU A 289 -14.18 11.11 8.92
N ASP A 290 -15.08 10.21 8.54
CA ASP A 290 -14.90 8.77 8.69
C ASP A 290 -14.19 8.19 7.47
N PHE A 291 -12.90 7.86 7.61
CA PHE A 291 -12.06 7.33 6.54
C PHE A 291 -11.02 6.34 7.07
N VAL A 292 -10.69 5.31 6.33
CA VAL A 292 -9.70 4.25 6.65
C VAL A 292 -9.77 3.70 8.08
N GLY A 293 -10.97 3.68 8.67
CA GLY A 293 -11.19 3.14 10.02
C GLY A 293 -11.01 4.12 11.17
N TYR A 294 -10.79 5.39 10.86
CA TYR A 294 -10.67 6.49 11.82
C TYR A 294 -11.72 7.57 11.56
N LYS A 295 -12.01 8.37 12.58
CA LYS A 295 -12.82 9.57 12.49
C LYS A 295 -11.94 10.78 12.82
N PHE A 296 -11.74 11.67 11.83
CA PHE A 296 -10.83 12.80 11.90
C PHE A 296 -11.55 14.10 12.15
N TYR A 297 -10.99 14.92 13.01
CA TYR A 297 -11.32 16.32 13.28
C TYR A 297 -10.03 17.14 13.23
N HIS A 298 -10.09 18.45 13.17
CA HIS A 298 -8.88 19.28 13.22
C HIS A 298 -8.11 19.08 14.54
N THR A 299 -8.80 19.01 15.65
CA THR A 299 -8.20 18.92 16.98
C THR A 299 -7.79 17.51 17.38
N HIS A 300 -8.53 16.47 16.93
CA HIS A 300 -8.33 15.11 17.40
C HIS A 300 -8.71 14.06 16.34
N THR A 301 -8.31 12.82 16.60
CA THR A 301 -8.64 11.66 15.75
C THR A 301 -9.13 10.52 16.63
N LEU A 302 -10.27 9.94 16.30
CA LEU A 302 -10.88 8.82 17.02
C LEU A 302 -10.86 7.55 16.16
N LEU A 303 -11.00 6.39 16.79
CA LEU A 303 -11.32 5.16 16.09
C LEU A 303 -12.77 5.18 15.60
N ARG A 304 -13.01 4.58 14.42
CA ARG A 304 -14.37 4.28 13.97
C ARG A 304 -15.11 3.46 15.03
N LYS A 305 -16.37 3.79 15.31
CA LYS A 305 -17.18 3.17 16.38
C LYS A 305 -17.18 1.64 16.31
N SER A 306 -17.33 1.06 15.11
CA SER A 306 -17.32 -0.39 14.90
C SER A 306 -15.98 -1.05 15.27
N ILE A 307 -14.85 -0.43 14.92
CA ILE A 307 -13.51 -0.91 15.27
C ILE A 307 -13.29 -0.81 16.79
N LYS A 308 -13.64 0.33 17.39
CA LYS A 308 -13.57 0.52 18.85
C LYS A 308 -14.36 -0.57 19.59
N HIS A 309 -15.61 -0.84 19.17
CA HIS A 309 -16.45 -1.87 19.77
C HIS A 309 -15.82 -3.28 19.66
N ARG A 310 -15.28 -3.62 18.50
CA ARG A 310 -14.57 -4.91 18.26
C ARG A 310 -13.36 -5.05 19.20
N ILE A 311 -12.59 -4.00 19.37
CA ILE A 311 -11.45 -3.96 20.31
C ILE A 311 -11.93 -4.17 21.74
N CYS A 312 -12.95 -3.43 22.20
CA CYS A 312 -13.54 -3.58 23.52
C CYS A 312 -13.96 -5.04 23.76
N LYS A 313 -14.76 -5.61 22.86
CA LYS A 313 -15.26 -6.99 22.97
C LYS A 313 -14.13 -8.02 23.08
N CYS A 314 -13.06 -7.84 22.29
CA CYS A 314 -11.90 -8.73 22.35
C CYS A 314 -11.12 -8.59 23.65
N LEU A 315 -10.82 -7.35 24.09
CA LEU A 315 -10.08 -7.10 25.32
C LEU A 315 -10.86 -7.57 26.55
N SER A 316 -12.18 -7.37 26.61
CA SER A 316 -13.04 -7.91 27.67
C SER A 316 -13.02 -9.43 27.72
N ARG A 317 -13.06 -10.10 26.55
CA ARG A 317 -12.92 -11.57 26.51
C ARG A 317 -11.57 -12.06 27.02
N LEU A 318 -10.47 -11.39 26.64
CA LEU A 318 -9.13 -11.71 27.15
C LEU A 318 -9.03 -11.47 28.66
N TYR A 319 -9.71 -10.47 29.19
CA TYR A 319 -9.73 -10.21 30.63
C TYR A 319 -10.53 -11.25 31.39
N ASN A 320 -11.75 -11.60 30.92
CA ASN A 320 -12.67 -12.47 31.65
C ASN A 320 -12.37 -13.96 31.47
N LYS A 321 -11.74 -14.37 30.35
CA LYS A 321 -11.39 -15.77 30.06
C LYS A 321 -9.88 -15.95 30.03
N THR A 322 -9.42 -17.19 30.26
CA THR A 322 -8.00 -17.55 30.20
C THR A 322 -7.67 -18.04 28.79
N TYR A 323 -6.57 -17.52 28.24
CA TYR A 323 -6.02 -17.89 26.93
C TYR A 323 -4.50 -18.07 27.08
N SER A 324 -3.84 -18.63 26.06
CA SER A 324 -2.39 -18.69 26.06
C SER A 324 -1.79 -17.27 25.93
N ASN A 325 -0.65 -17.02 26.57
CA ASN A 325 0.04 -15.74 26.51
C ASN A 325 0.37 -15.33 25.06
N SER A 326 0.73 -16.29 24.20
CA SER A 326 0.99 -16.03 22.78
C SER A 326 -0.25 -15.55 22.03
N TYR A 327 -1.41 -16.10 22.32
CA TYR A 327 -2.69 -15.65 21.73
C TYR A 327 -3.04 -14.24 22.21
N ALA A 328 -2.98 -13.99 23.51
CA ALA A 328 -3.27 -12.69 24.10
C ALA A 328 -2.32 -11.62 23.53
N ARG A 329 -1.02 -11.89 23.48
CA ARG A 329 0.00 -11.01 22.91
C ARG A 329 -0.31 -10.65 21.46
N ARG A 330 -0.60 -11.64 20.59
CA ARG A 330 -0.95 -11.38 19.18
C ARG A 330 -2.17 -10.46 19.05
N LYS A 331 -3.22 -10.68 19.85
CA LYS A 331 -4.43 -9.85 19.82
C LYS A 331 -4.16 -8.43 20.30
N VAL A 332 -3.47 -8.27 21.42
CA VAL A 332 -3.09 -6.95 21.96
C VAL A 332 -2.24 -6.18 20.95
N CYS A 333 -1.19 -6.79 20.40
CA CYS A 333 -0.31 -6.15 19.41
C CYS A 333 -1.07 -5.74 18.14
N SER A 334 -1.99 -6.59 17.64
CA SER A 334 -2.81 -6.28 16.47
C SER A 334 -3.70 -5.05 16.68
N TYR A 335 -4.38 -4.97 17.81
CA TYR A 335 -5.24 -3.81 18.12
C TYR A 335 -4.45 -2.56 18.46
N PHE A 336 -3.28 -2.74 19.04
CA PHE A 336 -2.39 -1.66 19.35
C PHE A 336 -1.93 -0.87 18.12
N GLY A 337 -1.74 -1.57 16.99
CA GLY A 337 -1.50 -0.94 15.70
C GLY A 337 -2.56 0.10 15.32
N TRP A 338 -3.82 -0.13 15.67
CA TRP A 338 -4.91 0.83 15.48
C TRP A 338 -4.86 1.99 16.48
N LEU A 339 -4.62 1.69 17.76
CA LEU A 339 -4.65 2.66 18.85
C LEU A 339 -3.53 3.70 18.75
N LYS A 340 -2.39 3.33 18.17
CA LYS A 340 -1.22 4.21 18.01
C LYS A 340 -1.50 5.47 17.20
N PHE A 341 -2.45 5.44 16.27
CA PHE A 341 -2.69 6.54 15.33
C PHE A 341 -3.87 7.44 15.67
N CYS A 342 -4.48 7.26 16.82
CA CYS A 342 -5.62 8.05 17.28
C CYS A 342 -5.45 8.54 18.73
N ASN A 343 -6.38 9.39 19.21
CA ASN A 343 -6.41 9.87 20.59
C ASN A 343 -7.00 8.79 21.50
N SER A 344 -6.20 7.82 21.90
CA SER A 344 -6.65 6.62 22.61
C SER A 344 -6.01 6.39 23.97
N ILE A 345 -5.25 7.34 24.51
CA ILE A 345 -4.48 7.18 25.77
C ILE A 345 -5.36 6.69 26.91
N ASN A 346 -6.50 7.37 27.18
CA ASN A 346 -7.41 6.98 28.26
C ASN A 346 -8.04 5.61 28.03
N PHE A 347 -8.41 5.30 26.78
CA PHE A 347 -8.93 3.99 26.40
C PHE A 347 -7.88 2.90 26.64
N CYS A 348 -6.63 3.14 26.24
CA CYS A 348 -5.54 2.23 26.46
C CYS A 348 -5.27 1.99 27.95
N LYS A 349 -5.22 3.05 28.77
CA LYS A 349 -5.03 2.93 30.22
C LYS A 349 -6.12 2.07 30.87
N LYS A 350 -7.38 2.26 30.48
CA LYS A 350 -8.52 1.55 31.08
C LYS A 350 -8.64 0.08 30.69
N LEU A 351 -8.32 -0.29 29.45
CA LEU A 351 -8.58 -1.64 28.93
C LEU A 351 -7.32 -2.41 28.56
N VAL A 352 -6.40 -1.80 27.81
CA VAL A 352 -5.19 -2.51 27.33
C VAL A 352 -4.27 -2.87 28.47
N LEU A 353 -4.03 -1.94 29.41
CA LEU A 353 -3.15 -2.19 30.56
C LEU A 353 -3.66 -3.30 31.47
N ARG A 354 -4.99 -3.41 31.66
CA ARG A 354 -5.57 -4.50 32.47
C ARG A 354 -5.26 -5.88 31.87
N VAL A 355 -5.39 -6.01 30.54
CA VAL A 355 -5.06 -7.25 29.84
C VAL A 355 -3.55 -7.52 29.86
N CYS A 356 -2.73 -6.49 29.65
CA CYS A 356 -1.27 -6.63 29.73
C CYS A 356 -0.82 -7.11 31.11
N LYS A 357 -1.39 -6.56 32.20
CA LYS A 357 -1.11 -7.03 33.57
C LYS A 357 -1.51 -8.49 33.77
N LYS A 358 -2.70 -8.89 33.34
CA LYS A 358 -3.18 -10.29 33.48
C LYS A 358 -2.25 -11.32 32.82
N TYR A 359 -1.68 -10.99 31.66
CA TYR A 359 -0.86 -11.90 30.86
C TYR A 359 0.66 -11.59 30.95
N ASN A 360 1.10 -10.78 31.90
CA ASN A 360 2.51 -10.35 32.05
C ASN A 360 3.12 -9.88 30.72
N LEU A 361 2.35 -9.14 29.91
CA LEU A 361 2.83 -8.58 28.67
C LEU A 361 3.52 -7.26 28.91
N THR A 362 4.68 -7.05 28.31
CA THR A 362 5.34 -5.74 28.28
C THR A 362 4.39 -4.69 27.70
N THR A 363 4.20 -3.59 28.42
CA THR A 363 3.37 -2.49 27.95
C THR A 363 3.98 -1.87 26.70
N PRO A 364 3.21 -1.74 25.65
CA PRO A 364 3.71 -1.13 24.41
C PRO A 364 4.14 0.33 24.64
N GLU A 365 5.12 0.79 23.88
CA GLU A 365 5.76 2.13 23.94
C GLU A 365 4.81 3.36 23.85
N ILE A 366 3.51 3.15 23.59
CA ILE A 366 2.51 4.27 23.63
C ILE A 366 2.42 4.94 24.99
N PHE A 367 2.78 4.23 26.04
CA PHE A 367 2.78 4.76 27.41
C PHE A 367 4.12 5.36 27.83
N ALA A 368 5.16 5.18 27.01
CA ALA A 368 6.36 5.96 27.18
C ALA A 368 5.97 7.45 27.05
N PRO A 369 6.37 8.30 28.00
CA PRO A 369 6.23 9.74 27.83
C PRO A 369 6.77 10.10 26.46
N LYS A 370 6.12 11.05 25.76
CA LYS A 370 6.65 11.54 24.50
C LYS A 370 8.11 11.92 24.76
N LYS A 371 9.04 11.05 24.43
CA LYS A 371 10.42 11.45 24.27
C LYS A 371 10.38 12.59 23.28
N ASP A 372 10.93 13.69 23.62
CA ASP A 372 10.92 14.92 22.87
C ASP A 372 11.24 14.64 21.39
N ILE A 373 10.60 15.42 20.52
CA ILE A 373 10.81 15.33 19.06
C ILE A 373 12.31 15.36 18.71
N ILE A 374 13.11 16.00 19.55
CA ILE A 374 14.58 16.04 19.50
C ILE A 374 15.20 14.64 19.65
N SER A 375 14.73 13.79 20.58
CA SER A 375 15.27 12.44 20.76
C SER A 375 14.95 11.52 19.57
N ASN A 376 13.81 11.67 18.91
CA ASN A 376 13.46 10.90 17.70
C ASN A 376 14.26 11.30 16.46
N VAL A 377 14.62 12.58 16.34
CA VAL A 377 15.50 13.08 15.27
C VAL A 377 16.95 12.66 15.53
N LEU A 378 17.37 12.73 16.78
CA LEU A 378 18.70 12.27 17.22
C LEU A 378 18.84 10.76 16.99
N ASP A 379 17.86 9.93 17.39
CA ASP A 379 17.82 8.48 17.20
C ASP A 379 17.88 8.06 15.72
N LYS A 380 17.23 8.81 14.83
CA LYS A 380 17.32 8.59 13.37
C LYS A 380 18.67 8.99 12.79
N LYS A 381 19.22 10.11 13.24
CA LYS A 381 20.56 10.56 12.80
C LYS A 381 21.65 9.63 13.33
N LEU A 382 21.54 9.16 14.57
CA LEU A 382 22.48 8.21 15.18
C LEU A 382 22.46 6.84 14.51
N LYS A 383 21.28 6.31 14.15
CA LYS A 383 21.15 5.08 13.36
C LYS A 383 21.76 5.22 11.97
N PHE A 384 21.64 6.38 11.35
CA PHE A 384 22.25 6.66 10.04
C PHE A 384 23.76 6.78 10.13
N ILE A 385 24.29 7.41 11.18
CA ILE A 385 25.73 7.50 11.45
C ILE A 385 26.31 6.13 11.78
N GLY A 386 25.66 5.36 12.63
CA GLY A 386 26.04 3.98 12.97
C GLY A 386 26.10 3.07 11.74
N TYR A 387 25.13 3.16 10.82
CA TYR A 387 25.13 2.42 9.56
C TYR A 387 26.29 2.83 8.62
N LYS A 388 26.63 4.12 8.54
CA LYS A 388 27.79 4.59 7.74
C LYS A 388 29.12 4.12 8.34
N ILE A 389 29.27 4.19 9.64
CA ILE A 389 30.47 3.71 10.35
C ILE A 389 30.62 2.20 10.15
N TYR A 390 29.55 1.42 10.37
CA TYR A 390 29.52 -0.03 10.16
C TYR A 390 29.95 -0.41 8.74
N ASN A 391 29.37 0.17 7.71
CA ASN A 391 29.71 -0.13 6.32
C ASN A 391 31.17 0.23 5.97
N LYS A 392 31.72 1.29 6.55
CA LYS A 392 33.10 1.69 6.33
C LYS A 392 34.10 0.70 6.97
N TYR A 393 33.83 0.23 8.20
CA TYR A 393 34.71 -0.68 8.90
C TYR A 393 34.53 -2.13 8.45
N PHE A 394 33.34 -2.57 8.12
CA PHE A 394 33.08 -3.88 7.57
C PHE A 394 33.75 -4.09 6.21
N LYS A 395 33.74 -3.07 5.34
CA LYS A 395 34.51 -3.13 4.09
C LYS A 395 36.02 -3.23 4.33
N LEU A 396 36.55 -2.53 5.32
CA LEU A 396 37.98 -2.62 5.70
C LEU A 396 38.35 -4.00 6.24
N TYR A 397 37.49 -4.60 7.05
CA TYR A 397 37.71 -5.96 7.62
C TYR A 397 37.72 -7.04 6.53
N VAL A 398 36.80 -6.98 5.58
CA VAL A 398 36.73 -7.94 4.46
C VAL A 398 37.93 -7.83 3.51
N ILE A 399 38.46 -6.61 3.35
CA ILE A 399 39.63 -6.36 2.46
C ILE A 399 40.96 -6.81 3.11
N THR A 400 41.09 -6.74 4.44
CA THR A 400 42.39 -6.93 5.10
C THR A 400 42.57 -8.29 5.75
N ASN A 401 41.52 -9.08 5.96
CA ASN A 401 41.51 -10.38 6.63
C ASN A 401 42.40 -10.44 7.90
N LYS A 402 42.61 -9.28 8.59
CA LYS A 402 43.42 -9.13 9.79
C LYS A 402 42.54 -8.64 10.95
N ARG A 403 42.70 -9.25 12.13
CA ARG A 403 42.14 -8.73 13.38
C ARG A 403 42.62 -7.28 13.57
N ILE A 404 41.68 -6.36 13.67
CA ILE A 404 42.00 -4.96 13.90
C ILE A 404 42.32 -4.81 15.39
N SER A 405 43.58 -4.62 15.74
CA SER A 405 43.95 -4.15 17.06
C SER A 405 43.43 -2.72 17.23
N VAL A 406 42.77 -2.44 18.34
CA VAL A 406 42.21 -1.11 18.64
C VAL A 406 43.38 -0.13 18.81
N THR A 407 43.60 0.73 17.82
CA THR A 407 44.64 1.77 17.86
C THR A 407 44.24 2.93 18.78
N SER A 408 45.21 3.72 19.24
CA SER A 408 45.00 4.90 20.09
C SER A 408 43.99 5.89 19.49
N LYS A 409 43.95 6.06 18.17
CA LYS A 409 42.97 6.88 17.46
C LYS A 409 41.53 6.34 17.56
N SER A 410 41.37 5.03 17.54
CA SER A 410 40.04 4.39 17.70
C SER A 410 39.53 4.54 19.14
N ARG A 411 40.42 4.56 20.14
CA ARG A 411 40.08 4.83 21.55
C ARG A 411 39.63 6.29 21.75
N LEU A 412 40.31 7.24 21.13
CA LEU A 412 39.92 8.64 21.17
C LEU A 412 38.54 8.88 20.49
N LEU A 413 38.27 8.21 19.39
CA LEU A 413 36.97 8.26 18.71
C LEU A 413 35.85 7.63 19.56
N LEU A 414 36.13 6.53 20.22
CA LEU A 414 35.21 5.87 21.16
C LEU A 414 34.98 6.73 22.41
N SER A 415 35.99 7.42 22.91
CA SER A 415 35.87 8.35 24.03
C SER A 415 35.00 9.56 23.63
N LEU A 416 35.26 10.20 22.49
CA LEU A 416 34.42 11.30 21.96
C LEU A 416 32.97 10.83 21.67
N MET A 417 32.79 9.61 21.21
CA MET A 417 31.46 9.02 21.04
C MET A 417 30.78 8.71 22.39
N ARG A 418 31.52 8.39 23.43
CA ARG A 418 31.05 8.15 24.80
C ARG A 418 30.49 9.44 25.42
N ASP A 419 31.14 10.57 25.16
CA ASP A 419 30.71 11.90 25.66
C ASP A 419 29.52 12.47 24.88
N ILE A 420 29.36 12.08 23.60
CA ILE A 420 28.28 12.56 22.73
C ILE A 420 27.07 11.60 22.72
N ILE A 421 27.25 10.34 23.06
CA ILE A 421 26.28 9.26 22.85
C ILE A 421 26.13 8.46 24.15
N SER A 422 25.09 8.79 24.92
CA SER A 422 24.72 8.01 26.11
C SER A 422 24.63 6.50 25.83
N THR A 423 24.86 5.70 26.84
CA THR A 423 24.88 4.23 27.02
C THR A 423 24.10 3.35 26.01
N TYR A 424 23.23 3.93 25.21
CA TYR A 424 22.31 3.24 24.31
C TYR A 424 22.98 2.63 23.05
N ILE A 425 24.03 3.25 22.51
CA ILE A 425 24.72 2.72 21.32
C ILE A 425 25.63 1.54 21.71
N ILE A 426 26.25 1.61 22.87
CA ILE A 426 27.07 0.51 23.39
C ILE A 426 26.20 -0.73 23.60
N ILE A 427 24.96 -0.60 24.08
CA ILE A 427 24.02 -1.70 24.28
C ILE A 427 23.56 -2.30 22.93
N ILE A 428 23.40 -1.50 21.88
CA ILE A 428 23.01 -2.00 20.54
C ILE A 428 24.17 -2.74 19.87
N PHE A 429 25.38 -2.25 20.00
CA PHE A 429 26.59 -2.93 19.52
C PHE A 429 26.82 -4.26 20.25
N HIS A 430 26.66 -4.25 21.58
CA HIS A 430 26.82 -5.40 22.43
C HIS A 430 25.81 -6.52 22.14
N LYS A 431 24.55 -6.19 21.93
CA LYS A 431 23.46 -7.16 21.67
C LYS A 431 23.48 -7.83 20.30
N ARG A 432 24.14 -7.23 19.31
CA ARG A 432 24.12 -7.72 17.93
C ARG A 432 25.36 -8.49 17.49
N TYR A 433 26.49 -8.31 18.16
CA TYR A 433 27.80 -8.77 17.64
C TYR A 433 28.68 -9.52 18.64
N ASN A 434 28.17 -9.94 19.82
CA ASN A 434 28.95 -10.63 20.86
C ASN A 434 30.33 -9.98 21.15
N ALA A 435 30.39 -8.67 21.19
CA ALA A 435 31.63 -7.92 21.29
C ALA A 435 32.06 -7.70 22.73
N TYR A 436 32.21 -8.78 23.53
CA TYR A 436 32.71 -8.70 24.89
C TYR A 436 34.19 -8.21 24.98
N GLU A 437 34.94 -8.31 23.89
CA GLU A 437 36.34 -7.91 23.83
C GLU A 437 36.59 -6.41 23.56
N ILE A 438 35.57 -5.59 23.35
CA ILE A 438 35.72 -4.16 22.99
C ILE A 438 35.57 -3.23 24.20
N LEU A 439 35.19 -3.74 25.36
CA LEU A 439 34.88 -2.97 26.56
C LEU A 439 35.95 -2.99 27.67
N LEU A 440 37.19 -3.41 27.35
CA LEU A 440 38.32 -3.28 28.27
C LEU A 440 39.33 -2.24 27.80
#